data_217fa720c13ef07f65562ed0a3912ea0
#
_entry.id   217fa720c13ef07f65562ed0a3912ea0
#
_cell.length_a   1.000
_cell.length_b   1.000
_cell.length_c   1.000
_cell.angle_alpha   90.00
_cell.angle_beta   90.00
_cell.angle_gamma   90.00
#
_symmetry.space_group_name_H-M   'P 1'
#
loop_
_entity.id
_entity.type
_entity.pdbx_description
1 polymer ?
#
loop_
_entity_poly.entity_id
_entity_poly.type
_entity_poly.pdbx_seq_one_letter_code
_entity_poly.pdbx_strand_id
1 'polypeptide(L)'
;MNNLLDLYTDYLISQNKYATSTGFSDLVNGSISHDKMTRFLNGKLLGSKELWGYIKPEVRSVEKEGGALILDDSIQEKPYTDENEIICWHYSHAKGMHVKGANLLSCIVQYDDVSVPIGYEIVHKDVSYSEIETKKVKRKSSITKNEHFRNLLSQAYSNKVLFEWVLADNWFGAKENLEYINNVIKKKFIIGIKSNRTVALSDKEKLKGDFTKAVSYTHLTLPTNREV
;
A
#
# COMPACT_ATOMS: atom_id res chain seq x y z
N MET A 1 -7.64 24.21 -14.37
CA MET A 1 -7.74 23.58 -13.02
C MET A 1 -6.51 22.73 -12.68
N ASN A 2 -5.79 22.22 -13.66
CA ASN A 2 -4.56 21.42 -13.44
C ASN A 2 -3.39 22.27 -12.88
N ASN A 3 -3.31 23.53 -13.23
CA ASN A 3 -2.18 24.39 -12.84
C ASN A 3 -1.95 24.52 -11.31
N LEU A 4 -3.01 24.54 -10.46
CA LEU A 4 -2.82 24.69 -9.00
C LEU A 4 -2.37 23.38 -8.33
N LEU A 5 -2.81 22.23 -8.84
CA LEU A 5 -2.35 20.92 -8.36
C LEU A 5 -0.89 20.70 -8.76
N ASP A 6 -0.55 21.00 -10.00
CA ASP A 6 0.81 20.88 -10.53
C ASP A 6 1.78 21.77 -9.75
N LEU A 7 1.44 23.05 -9.56
CA LEU A 7 2.24 23.98 -8.74
C LEU A 7 2.42 23.50 -7.29
N TYR A 8 1.36 22.92 -6.69
CA TYR A 8 1.47 22.40 -5.34
C TYR A 8 2.32 21.12 -5.29
N THR A 9 2.24 20.28 -6.31
CA THR A 9 3.09 19.09 -6.44
C THR A 9 4.56 19.48 -6.57
N ASP A 10 4.88 20.46 -7.42
CA ASP A 10 6.23 21.00 -7.57
C ASP A 10 6.76 21.58 -6.25
N TYR A 11 5.89 22.30 -5.52
CA TYR A 11 6.22 22.76 -4.17
C TYR A 11 6.54 21.61 -3.22
N LEU A 12 5.71 20.55 -3.19
CA LEU A 12 5.96 19.38 -2.34
C LEU A 12 7.30 18.68 -2.66
N ILE A 13 7.63 18.57 -3.94
CA ILE A 13 8.88 17.96 -4.41
C ILE A 13 10.10 18.84 -4.05
N SER A 14 9.95 20.16 -4.15
CA SER A 14 11.05 21.12 -3.91
C SER A 14 11.34 21.38 -2.43
N GLN A 15 10.43 21.00 -1.51
CA GLN A 15 10.58 21.31 -0.09
C GLN A 15 11.44 20.27 0.64
N ASN A 16 12.48 20.75 1.34
CA ASN A 16 13.27 19.97 2.29
C ASN A 16 12.72 20.03 3.72
N LYS A 17 11.61 20.74 3.95
CA LYS A 17 10.98 20.98 5.26
C LYS A 17 9.50 20.58 5.19
N TYR A 18 8.78 20.80 6.29
CA TYR A 18 7.33 20.62 6.31
C TYR A 18 6.65 21.50 5.27
N ALA A 19 5.96 20.88 4.33
CA ALA A 19 5.15 21.59 3.34
C ALA A 19 3.86 22.09 3.99
N THR A 20 3.64 23.39 3.95
CA THR A 20 2.46 24.07 4.49
C THR A 20 1.82 24.97 3.47
N SER A 21 0.52 25.24 3.58
CA SER A 21 -0.17 26.20 2.69
C SER A 21 0.40 27.60 2.80
N THR A 22 0.90 28.01 3.99
CA THR A 22 1.59 29.29 4.20
C THR A 22 2.92 29.30 3.45
N GLY A 23 3.75 28.26 3.62
CA GLY A 23 5.03 28.17 2.91
C GLY A 23 4.87 28.14 1.39
N PHE A 24 3.79 27.52 0.89
CA PHE A 24 3.45 27.59 -0.53
C PHE A 24 3.13 29.02 -0.95
N SER A 25 2.29 29.73 -0.18
CA SER A 25 1.93 31.14 -0.46
C SER A 25 3.16 32.03 -0.48
N ASP A 26 4.09 31.85 0.47
CA ASP A 26 5.34 32.62 0.54
C ASP A 26 6.23 32.35 -0.69
N LEU A 27 6.35 31.09 -1.11
CA LEU A 27 7.14 30.70 -2.27
C LEU A 27 6.65 31.36 -3.57
N VAL A 28 5.32 31.50 -3.73
CA VAL A 28 4.70 32.13 -4.91
C VAL A 28 4.49 33.66 -4.72
N ASN A 29 5.16 34.28 -3.75
CA ASN A 29 5.10 35.69 -3.39
C ASN A 29 3.66 36.21 -3.17
N GLY A 30 2.82 35.41 -2.53
CA GLY A 30 1.44 35.75 -2.20
C GLY A 30 0.47 35.78 -3.39
N SER A 31 0.90 35.43 -4.60
CA SER A 31 0.03 35.37 -5.79
C SER A 31 -1.12 34.36 -5.62
N ILE A 32 -0.91 33.36 -4.79
CA ILE A 32 -1.92 32.42 -4.34
C ILE A 32 -1.89 32.41 -2.81
N SER A 33 -3.00 32.84 -2.20
CA SER A 33 -3.09 32.89 -0.73
C SER A 33 -3.14 31.51 -0.10
N HIS A 34 -2.66 31.39 1.13
CA HIS A 34 -2.72 30.15 1.90
C HIS A 34 -4.15 29.63 2.07
N ASP A 35 -5.14 30.52 2.24
CA ASP A 35 -6.55 30.15 2.33
C ASP A 35 -7.09 29.54 1.04
N LYS A 36 -6.68 30.09 -0.12
CA LYS A 36 -7.04 29.52 -1.42
C LYS A 36 -6.48 28.13 -1.58
N MET A 37 -5.23 27.91 -1.15
CA MET A 37 -4.58 26.59 -1.19
C MET A 37 -5.26 25.61 -0.22
N THR A 38 -5.52 26.03 1.01
CA THR A 38 -6.22 25.19 2.00
C THR A 38 -7.61 24.78 1.51
N ARG A 39 -8.39 25.71 0.96
CA ARG A 39 -9.72 25.40 0.38
C ARG A 39 -9.61 24.47 -0.83
N PHE A 40 -8.59 24.63 -1.66
CA PHE A 40 -8.35 23.75 -2.79
C PHE A 40 -8.08 22.32 -2.34
N LEU A 41 -7.22 22.11 -1.33
CA LEU A 41 -6.90 20.80 -0.79
C LEU A 41 -8.10 20.15 -0.08
N ASN A 42 -8.86 20.93 0.70
CA ASN A 42 -10.04 20.43 1.42
C ASN A 42 -11.24 20.14 0.50
N GLY A 43 -11.31 20.79 -0.64
CA GLY A 43 -12.43 20.69 -1.57
C GLY A 43 -12.38 19.50 -2.53
N LYS A 44 -11.32 18.66 -2.48
CA LYS A 44 -11.15 17.54 -3.39
C LYS A 44 -10.96 16.23 -2.62
N LEU A 45 -11.84 15.27 -2.87
CA LEU A 45 -11.58 13.87 -2.57
C LEU A 45 -10.63 13.33 -3.64
N LEU A 46 -9.36 13.22 -3.30
CA LEU A 46 -8.35 12.63 -4.18
C LEU A 46 -8.10 11.20 -3.67
N GLY A 47 -8.58 10.23 -4.43
CA GLY A 47 -8.42 8.81 -4.11
C GLY A 47 -7.74 8.04 -5.25
N SER A 48 -7.67 6.73 -5.11
CA SER A 48 -7.10 5.84 -6.14
C SER A 48 -7.76 5.99 -7.50
N LYS A 49 -9.05 6.31 -7.54
CA LYS A 49 -9.79 6.52 -8.81
C LYS A 49 -9.28 7.77 -9.54
N GLU A 50 -9.09 8.86 -8.81
CA GLU A 50 -8.57 10.11 -9.37
C GLU A 50 -7.11 9.95 -9.79
N LEU A 51 -6.28 9.30 -8.95
CA LEU A 51 -4.90 8.95 -9.30
C LEU A 51 -4.86 8.17 -10.63
N TRP A 52 -5.69 7.12 -10.75
CA TRP A 52 -5.77 6.35 -11.99
C TRP A 52 -6.17 7.20 -13.20
N GLY A 53 -7.08 8.15 -13.02
CA GLY A 53 -7.47 9.08 -14.07
C GLY A 53 -6.31 9.91 -14.61
N TYR A 54 -5.38 10.33 -13.76
CA TYR A 54 -4.19 11.08 -14.13
C TYR A 54 -3.09 10.19 -14.72
N ILE A 55 -2.81 9.04 -14.11
CA ILE A 55 -1.64 8.24 -14.44
C ILE A 55 -1.89 7.23 -15.59
N LYS A 56 -3.15 6.98 -15.94
CA LYS A 56 -3.51 6.01 -16.97
C LYS A 56 -2.79 6.20 -18.31
N PRO A 57 -2.63 7.41 -18.87
CA PRO A 57 -1.87 7.60 -20.11
C PRO A 57 -0.42 7.16 -19.98
N GLU A 58 0.23 7.49 -18.86
CA GLU A 58 1.62 7.11 -18.59
C GLU A 58 1.76 5.59 -18.47
N VAL A 59 0.87 4.93 -17.72
CA VAL A 59 0.86 3.45 -17.63
C VAL A 59 0.72 2.84 -19.03
N ARG A 60 -0.22 3.36 -19.86
CA ARG A 60 -0.44 2.85 -21.22
C ARG A 60 0.75 3.06 -22.15
N SER A 61 1.58 4.07 -21.90
CA SER A 61 2.77 4.34 -22.72
C SER A 61 3.94 3.41 -22.40
N VAL A 62 3.99 2.87 -21.17
CA VAL A 62 5.12 2.04 -20.70
C VAL A 62 4.75 0.58 -20.47
N GLU A 63 3.45 0.23 -20.46
CA GLU A 63 3.01 -1.12 -20.16
C GLU A 63 3.44 -2.14 -21.20
N LYS A 64 3.87 -3.29 -20.73
CA LYS A 64 4.27 -4.45 -21.53
C LYS A 64 4.03 -5.75 -20.76
N GLU A 65 4.20 -6.87 -21.43
CA GLU A 65 4.15 -8.19 -20.79
C GLU A 65 5.25 -8.34 -19.73
N GLY A 66 5.00 -9.20 -18.75
CA GLY A 66 5.96 -9.47 -17.68
C GLY A 66 5.98 -8.47 -16.54
N GLY A 67 5.12 -7.45 -16.56
CA GLY A 67 5.04 -6.45 -15.47
C GLY A 67 4.70 -7.05 -14.11
N ALA A 68 5.12 -6.35 -13.04
CA ALA A 68 4.86 -6.75 -11.67
C ALA A 68 4.04 -5.69 -10.93
N LEU A 69 2.99 -6.12 -10.20
CA LEU A 69 2.34 -5.30 -9.19
C LEU A 69 3.06 -5.47 -7.87
N ILE A 70 3.45 -4.36 -7.27
CA ILE A 70 4.12 -4.30 -5.97
C ILE A 70 3.19 -3.60 -5.00
N LEU A 71 2.84 -4.29 -3.90
CA LEU A 71 1.99 -3.74 -2.86
C LEU A 71 2.76 -3.73 -1.54
N ASP A 72 2.79 -2.55 -0.93
CA ASP A 72 3.45 -2.38 0.36
C ASP A 72 2.76 -1.30 1.19
N ASP A 73 2.88 -1.38 2.53
CA ASP A 73 2.33 -0.38 3.42
C ASP A 73 3.42 0.47 4.07
N SER A 74 3.12 1.74 4.21
CA SER A 74 3.99 2.70 4.87
C SER A 74 3.22 3.55 5.90
N ILE A 75 3.92 4.05 6.90
CA ILE A 75 3.33 4.95 7.90
C ILE A 75 3.96 6.32 7.75
N GLN A 76 3.14 7.29 7.33
CA GLN A 76 3.52 8.69 7.35
C GLN A 76 3.30 9.24 8.76
N GLU A 77 4.37 9.43 9.52
CA GLU A 77 4.31 9.90 10.90
C GLU A 77 3.79 11.32 11.01
N LYS A 78 2.87 11.54 11.95
CA LYS A 78 2.25 12.84 12.29
C LYS A 78 2.17 12.99 13.80
N PRO A 79 3.31 13.08 14.51
CA PRO A 79 3.35 13.03 15.98
C PRO A 79 2.62 14.20 16.65
N TYR A 80 2.54 15.34 15.98
CA TYR A 80 1.96 16.60 16.53
C TYR A 80 0.49 16.83 16.12
N THR A 81 -0.08 15.98 15.27
CA THR A 81 -1.48 16.07 14.84
C THR A 81 -2.36 15.35 15.87
N ASP A 82 -3.53 15.90 16.18
CA ASP A 82 -4.50 15.24 17.03
C ASP A 82 -4.97 13.90 16.44
N GLU A 83 -5.24 12.95 17.35
CA GLU A 83 -5.67 11.62 16.94
C GLU A 83 -7.08 11.65 16.32
N ASN A 84 -7.22 11.04 15.16
CA ASN A 84 -8.49 10.86 14.46
C ASN A 84 -8.53 9.48 13.77
N GLU A 85 -9.49 9.25 12.89
CA GLU A 85 -9.65 7.97 12.19
C GLU A 85 -8.48 7.60 11.26
N ILE A 86 -7.79 8.61 10.72
CA ILE A 86 -6.66 8.45 9.80
C ILE A 86 -5.34 8.57 10.55
N ILE A 87 -5.18 9.64 11.34
CA ILE A 87 -3.99 9.88 12.14
C ILE A 87 -4.18 9.20 13.49
N CYS A 88 -3.66 8.01 13.61
CA CYS A 88 -3.80 7.18 14.81
C CYS A 88 -2.54 6.33 15.05
N TRP A 89 -2.55 5.51 16.10
CA TRP A 89 -1.40 4.69 16.48
C TRP A 89 -1.31 3.43 15.61
N HIS A 90 -0.15 3.20 15.03
CA HIS A 90 0.22 2.01 14.27
C HIS A 90 1.53 1.43 14.80
N TYR A 91 1.71 0.12 14.70
CA TYR A 91 2.98 -0.50 15.00
C TYR A 91 3.90 -0.38 13.80
N SER A 92 5.07 0.24 14.00
CA SER A 92 6.13 0.33 13.00
C SER A 92 7.13 -0.81 13.22
N HIS A 93 7.17 -1.76 12.29
CA HIS A 93 8.14 -2.85 12.35
C HIS A 93 9.58 -2.35 12.19
N ALA A 94 9.80 -1.32 11.39
CA ALA A 94 11.13 -0.72 11.20
C ALA A 94 11.69 -0.08 12.47
N LYS A 95 10.80 0.50 13.32
CA LYS A 95 11.19 1.14 14.58
C LYS A 95 11.00 0.24 15.81
N GLY A 96 10.31 -0.89 15.68
CA GLY A 96 9.97 -1.78 16.78
C GLY A 96 9.02 -1.18 17.82
N MET A 97 8.30 -0.10 17.47
CA MET A 97 7.44 0.63 18.39
C MET A 97 6.16 1.18 17.74
N HIS A 98 5.20 1.60 18.55
CA HIS A 98 4.03 2.30 18.04
C HIS A 98 4.37 3.75 17.70
N VAL A 99 3.93 4.18 16.51
CA VAL A 99 4.05 5.55 16.01
C VAL A 99 2.67 6.08 15.65
N LYS A 100 2.48 7.39 15.82
CA LYS A 100 1.24 8.06 15.41
C LYS A 100 1.38 8.63 14.01
N GLY A 101 0.47 8.28 13.12
CA GLY A 101 0.51 8.71 11.72
C GLY A 101 -0.62 8.15 10.88
N ALA A 102 -0.57 8.42 9.58
CA ALA A 102 -1.42 7.81 8.57
C ALA A 102 -0.75 6.56 8.00
N ASN A 103 -1.46 5.44 7.96
CA ASN A 103 -0.98 4.24 7.29
C ASN A 103 -1.54 4.18 5.88
N LEU A 104 -0.63 4.11 4.90
CA LEU A 104 -0.90 4.10 3.48
C LEU A 104 -0.49 2.75 2.90
N LEU A 105 -1.42 2.04 2.29
CA LEU A 105 -1.12 0.90 1.43
C LEU A 105 -1.06 1.38 -0.01
N SER A 106 0.07 1.22 -0.66
CA SER A 106 0.30 1.62 -2.05
C SER A 106 0.37 0.44 -2.99
N CYS A 107 -0.05 0.65 -4.23
CA CYS A 107 0.05 -0.29 -5.33
C CYS A 107 0.80 0.37 -6.48
N ILE A 108 1.93 -0.21 -6.84
CA ILE A 108 2.83 0.25 -7.90
C ILE A 108 2.87 -0.83 -8.97
N VAL A 109 2.83 -0.44 -10.24
CA VAL A 109 3.18 -1.35 -11.34
C VAL A 109 4.59 -1.04 -11.82
N GLN A 110 5.37 -2.10 -12.02
CA GLN A 110 6.74 -1.99 -12.51
C GLN A 110 6.91 -2.72 -13.83
N TYR A 111 7.54 -2.03 -14.79
CA TYR A 111 7.96 -2.56 -16.09
C TYR A 111 9.43 -2.19 -16.27
N ASP A 112 10.32 -3.19 -16.26
CA ASP A 112 11.78 -2.99 -16.22
C ASP A 112 12.19 -1.97 -15.13
N ASP A 113 12.77 -0.84 -15.51
CA ASP A 113 13.24 0.21 -14.60
C ASP A 113 12.19 1.29 -14.31
N VAL A 114 10.99 1.17 -14.89
CA VAL A 114 9.91 2.16 -14.70
C VAL A 114 8.90 1.66 -13.68
N SER A 115 8.74 2.39 -12.59
CA SER A 115 7.76 2.14 -11.54
C SER A 115 6.71 3.24 -11.51
N VAL A 116 5.44 2.87 -11.62
CA VAL A 116 4.32 3.82 -11.69
C VAL A 116 3.30 3.51 -10.59
N PRO A 117 2.99 4.44 -9.67
CA PRO A 117 1.94 4.27 -8.67
C PRO A 117 0.56 4.29 -9.35
N ILE A 118 -0.24 3.24 -9.16
CA ILE A 118 -1.54 3.10 -9.82
C ILE A 118 -2.72 3.12 -8.88
N GLY A 119 -2.47 3.03 -7.58
CA GLY A 119 -3.51 3.07 -6.57
C GLY A 119 -2.94 3.12 -5.16
N TYR A 120 -3.77 3.54 -4.23
CA TYR A 120 -3.47 3.51 -2.80
C TYR A 120 -4.74 3.44 -1.97
N GLU A 121 -4.59 2.97 -0.74
CA GLU A 121 -5.63 2.97 0.28
C GLU A 121 -5.08 3.58 1.58
N ILE A 122 -5.83 4.48 2.18
CA ILE A 122 -5.53 4.99 3.52
C ILE A 122 -6.29 4.14 4.53
N VAL A 123 -5.60 3.60 5.51
CA VAL A 123 -6.24 2.79 6.56
C VAL A 123 -6.99 3.71 7.51
N HIS A 124 -8.32 3.61 7.53
CA HIS A 124 -9.19 4.29 8.47
C HIS A 124 -9.46 3.40 9.67
N LYS A 125 -9.20 3.89 10.88
CA LYS A 125 -9.61 3.23 12.14
C LYS A 125 -10.89 3.89 12.66
N ASP A 126 -11.99 3.56 12.03
CA ASP A 126 -13.32 4.13 12.20
C ASP A 126 -14.08 3.61 13.42
N VAL A 127 -13.67 2.48 13.98
CA VAL A 127 -14.32 1.86 15.14
C VAL A 127 -13.52 2.12 16.42
N SER A 128 -14.12 2.85 17.37
CA SER A 128 -13.55 3.05 18.71
C SER A 128 -14.07 1.99 19.68
N TYR A 129 -13.20 1.46 20.54
CA TYR A 129 -13.57 0.53 21.59
C TYR A 129 -12.71 0.75 22.85
N SER A 130 -13.27 0.40 24.00
CA SER A 130 -12.52 0.45 25.28
C SER A 130 -11.90 -0.93 25.52
N GLU A 131 -10.58 -0.96 25.71
CA GLU A 131 -9.88 -2.18 26.13
C GLU A 131 -10.18 -2.45 27.61
N ILE A 132 -10.68 -3.65 27.90
CA ILE A 132 -11.18 -3.99 29.24
C ILE A 132 -10.06 -3.95 30.28
N GLU A 133 -8.87 -4.45 29.97
CA GLU A 133 -7.74 -4.55 30.88
C GLU A 133 -7.13 -3.17 31.23
N THR A 134 -6.92 -2.32 30.23
CA THR A 134 -6.22 -1.04 30.41
C THR A 134 -7.16 0.14 30.58
N LYS A 135 -8.47 -0.05 30.35
CA LYS A 135 -9.52 1.00 30.30
C LYS A 135 -9.22 2.12 29.30
N LYS A 136 -8.31 1.89 28.35
CA LYS A 136 -7.94 2.86 27.31
C LYS A 136 -8.87 2.72 26.11
N VAL A 137 -9.25 3.85 25.54
CA VAL A 137 -9.94 3.89 24.26
C VAL A 137 -8.92 3.59 23.16
N LYS A 138 -9.22 2.58 22.36
CA LYS A 138 -8.43 2.18 21.17
C LYS A 138 -9.29 2.27 19.93
N ARG A 139 -8.65 2.36 18.78
CA ARG A 139 -9.31 2.36 17.47
C ARG A 139 -8.92 1.15 16.66
N LYS A 140 -9.85 0.62 15.89
CA LYS A 140 -9.61 -0.43 14.90
C LYS A 140 -10.31 -0.06 13.59
N SER A 141 -9.84 -0.65 12.50
CA SER A 141 -10.42 -0.49 11.18
C SER A 141 -11.59 -1.47 11.00
N SER A 142 -12.67 -1.05 10.38
CA SER A 142 -13.76 -1.93 9.91
C SER A 142 -13.31 -2.77 8.71
N ILE A 143 -12.42 -2.22 7.87
CA ILE A 143 -11.82 -2.92 6.72
C ILE A 143 -10.38 -3.30 7.07
N THR A 144 -10.03 -4.56 6.92
CA THR A 144 -8.67 -5.05 7.22
C THR A 144 -7.67 -4.65 6.13
N LYS A 145 -6.37 -4.57 6.46
CA LYS A 145 -5.31 -4.37 5.46
C LYS A 145 -5.33 -5.44 4.35
N ASN A 146 -5.69 -6.67 4.68
CA ASN A 146 -5.82 -7.74 3.70
C ASN A 146 -6.99 -7.50 2.72
N GLU A 147 -8.07 -6.89 3.18
CA GLU A 147 -9.16 -6.48 2.29
C GLU A 147 -8.74 -5.31 1.40
N HIS A 148 -8.07 -4.28 1.96
CA HIS A 148 -7.49 -3.20 1.16
C HIS A 148 -6.51 -3.73 0.09
N PHE A 149 -5.69 -4.71 0.45
CA PHE A 149 -4.80 -5.39 -0.50
C PHE A 149 -5.57 -6.01 -1.67
N ARG A 150 -6.63 -6.79 -1.39
CA ARG A 150 -7.47 -7.38 -2.44
C ARG A 150 -8.23 -6.33 -3.25
N ASN A 151 -8.67 -5.24 -2.62
CA ASN A 151 -9.33 -4.13 -3.31
C ASN A 151 -8.41 -3.48 -4.35
N LEU A 152 -7.15 -3.20 -3.98
CA LEU A 152 -6.15 -2.64 -4.90
C LEU A 152 -5.84 -3.59 -6.06
N LEU A 153 -5.71 -4.91 -5.79
CA LEU A 153 -5.55 -5.91 -6.84
C LEU A 153 -6.76 -5.95 -7.79
N SER A 154 -7.97 -5.92 -7.23
CA SER A 154 -9.22 -5.87 -8.00
C SER A 154 -9.30 -4.62 -8.87
N GLN A 155 -8.89 -3.48 -8.34
CA GLN A 155 -8.84 -2.21 -9.06
C GLN A 155 -7.85 -2.26 -10.23
N ALA A 156 -6.62 -2.76 -10.00
CA ALA A 156 -5.62 -2.91 -11.05
C ALA A 156 -6.12 -3.83 -12.17
N TYR A 157 -6.73 -4.96 -11.80
CA TYR A 157 -7.32 -5.92 -12.73
C TYR A 157 -8.48 -5.31 -13.53
N SER A 158 -9.41 -4.63 -12.87
CA SER A 158 -10.55 -3.97 -13.51
C SER A 158 -10.12 -2.82 -14.43
N ASN A 159 -9.06 -2.14 -14.08
CA ASN A 159 -8.43 -1.11 -14.90
C ASN A 159 -7.64 -1.69 -16.09
N LYS A 160 -7.57 -3.01 -16.22
CA LYS A 160 -6.85 -3.74 -17.28
C LYS A 160 -5.36 -3.35 -17.35
N VAL A 161 -4.74 -3.15 -16.19
CA VAL A 161 -3.29 -2.98 -16.11
C VAL A 161 -2.62 -4.31 -16.52
N LEU A 162 -1.64 -4.25 -17.40
CA LEU A 162 -0.89 -5.44 -17.82
C LEU A 162 0.13 -5.79 -16.72
N PHE A 163 -0.03 -6.94 -16.09
CA PHE A 163 0.96 -7.49 -15.16
C PHE A 163 0.89 -9.02 -15.17
N GLU A 164 1.97 -9.64 -14.79
CA GLU A 164 2.10 -11.09 -14.67
C GLU A 164 2.30 -11.53 -13.22
N TRP A 165 2.97 -10.70 -12.44
CA TRP A 165 3.39 -10.99 -11.08
C TRP A 165 2.75 -10.06 -10.07
N VAL A 166 2.51 -10.58 -8.85
CA VAL A 166 2.14 -9.81 -7.66
C VAL A 166 3.22 -10.02 -6.61
N LEU A 167 3.79 -8.93 -6.13
CA LEU A 167 4.83 -8.93 -5.11
C LEU A 167 4.32 -8.21 -3.86
N ALA A 168 4.52 -8.79 -2.70
CA ALA A 168 4.24 -8.15 -1.42
C ALA A 168 5.09 -8.79 -0.31
N ASP A 169 5.15 -8.13 0.84
CA ASP A 169 5.84 -8.67 2.00
C ASP A 169 5.07 -9.82 2.68
N ASN A 170 5.67 -10.39 3.73
CA ASN A 170 5.09 -11.52 4.47
C ASN A 170 3.84 -11.15 5.29
N TRP A 171 3.54 -9.87 5.48
CA TRP A 171 2.32 -9.42 6.12
C TRP A 171 1.08 -9.79 5.31
N PHE A 172 1.20 -9.73 3.98
CA PHE A 172 0.14 -10.06 3.03
C PHE A 172 0.10 -11.54 2.63
N GLY A 173 0.98 -12.38 3.19
CA GLY A 173 1.00 -13.84 2.98
C GLY A 173 -0.13 -14.60 3.67
N ALA A 174 -1.32 -14.01 3.78
CA ALA A 174 -2.51 -14.67 4.29
C ALA A 174 -3.10 -15.60 3.20
N LYS A 175 -3.64 -16.75 3.63
CA LYS A 175 -4.22 -17.74 2.72
C LYS A 175 -5.24 -17.13 1.76
N GLU A 176 -6.13 -16.28 2.27
CA GLU A 176 -7.19 -15.63 1.51
C GLU A 176 -6.63 -14.73 0.40
N ASN A 177 -5.50 -14.08 0.63
CA ASN A 177 -4.84 -13.25 -0.38
C ASN A 177 -4.21 -14.11 -1.48
N LEU A 178 -3.50 -15.18 -1.09
CA LEU A 178 -2.86 -16.10 -2.04
C LEU A 178 -3.91 -16.80 -2.91
N GLU A 179 -4.99 -17.28 -2.31
CA GLU A 179 -6.12 -17.87 -3.03
C GLU A 179 -6.80 -16.87 -3.96
N TYR A 180 -6.94 -15.61 -3.54
CA TYR A 180 -7.50 -14.54 -4.36
C TYR A 180 -6.64 -14.28 -5.61
N ILE A 181 -5.33 -14.17 -5.44
CA ILE A 181 -4.40 -13.95 -6.56
C ILE A 181 -4.45 -15.15 -7.53
N ASN A 182 -4.39 -16.38 -6.99
CA ASN A 182 -4.34 -17.59 -7.81
C ASN A 182 -5.66 -17.89 -8.53
N ASN A 183 -6.79 -17.79 -7.82
CA ASN A 183 -8.08 -18.29 -8.31
C ASN A 183 -8.91 -17.21 -9.01
N VAL A 184 -8.83 -15.95 -8.55
CA VAL A 184 -9.64 -14.84 -9.06
C VAL A 184 -8.85 -14.01 -10.06
N ILE A 185 -7.68 -13.50 -9.66
CA ILE A 185 -6.83 -12.67 -10.51
C ILE A 185 -6.09 -13.52 -11.56
N LYS A 186 -5.80 -14.79 -11.24
CA LYS A 186 -5.10 -15.77 -12.09
C LYS A 186 -3.72 -15.27 -12.54
N LYS A 187 -2.95 -14.77 -11.59
CA LYS A 187 -1.59 -14.27 -11.79
C LYS A 187 -0.60 -15.01 -10.90
N LYS A 188 0.67 -14.95 -11.25
CA LYS A 188 1.77 -15.45 -10.44
C LYS A 188 2.01 -14.51 -9.26
N PHE A 189 2.62 -14.99 -8.19
CA PHE A 189 2.98 -14.14 -7.05
C PHE A 189 4.28 -14.57 -6.39
N ILE A 190 4.96 -13.61 -5.79
CA ILE A 190 6.09 -13.80 -4.89
C ILE A 190 5.76 -13.00 -3.63
N ILE A 191 5.30 -13.70 -2.59
CA ILE A 191 4.89 -13.12 -1.31
C ILE A 191 5.52 -13.94 -0.20
N GLY A 192 6.17 -13.25 0.74
CA GLY A 192 6.75 -13.89 1.91
C GLY A 192 5.68 -14.62 2.74
N ILE A 193 6.07 -15.72 3.38
CA ILE A 193 5.21 -16.45 4.31
C ILE A 193 5.80 -16.33 5.71
N LYS A 194 4.96 -16.03 6.72
CA LYS A 194 5.42 -15.99 8.12
C LYS A 194 5.94 -17.36 8.54
N SER A 195 7.04 -17.37 9.28
CA SER A 195 7.74 -18.59 9.71
C SER A 195 6.88 -19.57 10.52
N ASN A 196 5.86 -19.06 11.21
CA ASN A 196 4.92 -19.88 12.00
C ASN A 196 3.80 -20.52 11.16
N ARG A 197 3.74 -20.28 9.86
CA ARG A 197 2.76 -20.92 8.98
C ARG A 197 3.17 -22.33 8.64
N THR A 198 2.18 -23.17 8.38
CA THR A 198 2.37 -24.53 7.89
C THR A 198 2.05 -24.59 6.40
N VAL A 199 2.84 -25.36 5.67
CA VAL A 199 2.74 -25.55 4.22
C VAL A 199 2.77 -27.03 3.88
N ALA A 200 2.08 -27.43 2.82
CA ALA A 200 2.26 -28.71 2.15
C ALA A 200 3.03 -28.46 0.85
N LEU A 201 4.05 -29.25 0.57
CA LEU A 201 4.89 -29.05 -0.62
C LEU A 201 4.30 -29.69 -1.88
N SER A 202 3.27 -30.51 -1.71
CA SER A 202 2.60 -31.18 -2.83
C SER A 202 1.11 -31.36 -2.54
N ASP A 203 0.32 -31.54 -3.59
CA ASP A 203 -1.09 -31.88 -3.45
C ASP A 203 -1.31 -33.19 -2.73
N LYS A 204 -0.38 -34.15 -2.85
CA LYS A 204 -0.43 -35.42 -2.14
C LYS A 204 -0.28 -35.24 -0.64
N GLU A 205 0.64 -34.39 -0.20
CA GLU A 205 0.83 -34.05 1.22
C GLU A 205 -0.38 -33.28 1.75
N LYS A 206 -0.88 -32.32 0.98
CA LYS A 206 -2.09 -31.56 1.32
C LYS A 206 -3.29 -32.47 1.54
N LEU A 207 -3.50 -33.47 0.65
CA LEU A 207 -4.60 -34.44 0.77
C LEU A 207 -4.43 -35.39 1.98
N LYS A 208 -3.19 -35.70 2.37
CA LYS A 208 -2.89 -36.51 3.55
C LYS A 208 -2.93 -35.72 4.87
N GLY A 209 -3.00 -34.39 4.79
CA GLY A 209 -2.89 -33.53 5.97
C GLY A 209 -1.46 -33.38 6.49
N ASP A 210 -0.45 -33.75 5.70
CA ASP A 210 0.96 -33.63 6.05
C ASP A 210 1.42 -32.19 5.83
N PHE A 211 1.36 -31.38 6.90
CA PHE A 211 1.81 -29.99 6.88
C PHE A 211 3.07 -29.82 7.72
N THR A 212 4.04 -29.13 7.17
CA THR A 212 5.30 -28.80 7.84
C THR A 212 5.42 -27.29 8.04
N LYS A 213 6.07 -26.85 9.12
CA LYS A 213 6.28 -25.42 9.37
C LYS A 213 7.15 -24.82 8.27
N ALA A 214 6.75 -23.65 7.76
CA ALA A 214 7.48 -22.94 6.71
C ALA A 214 8.96 -22.70 7.08
N VAL A 215 9.26 -22.44 8.36
CA VAL A 215 10.64 -22.25 8.85
C VAL A 215 11.55 -23.46 8.56
N SER A 216 11.01 -24.68 8.50
CA SER A 216 11.79 -25.88 8.22
C SER A 216 12.32 -25.92 6.78
N TYR A 217 11.78 -25.09 5.89
CA TYR A 217 12.19 -24.97 4.49
C TYR A 217 13.12 -23.79 4.20
N THR A 218 13.27 -22.85 5.12
CA THR A 218 14.20 -21.70 4.94
C THR A 218 15.68 -22.14 4.91
N HIS A 219 15.97 -23.36 5.36
CA HIS A 219 17.29 -24.00 5.30
C HIS A 219 17.46 -24.96 4.11
N LEU A 220 16.39 -25.25 3.39
CA LEU A 220 16.49 -25.98 2.13
C LEU A 220 16.93 -24.94 1.08
N THR A 221 18.15 -25.09 0.58
CA THR A 221 18.67 -24.30 -0.52
C THR A 221 17.61 -24.19 -1.61
N LEU A 222 17.29 -22.94 -2.00
CA LEU A 222 16.62 -22.71 -3.27
C LEU A 222 17.33 -23.55 -4.32
N PRO A 223 16.61 -24.30 -5.18
CA PRO A 223 17.28 -24.99 -6.26
C PRO A 223 18.04 -23.94 -7.05
N THR A 224 19.37 -23.95 -6.92
CA THR A 224 20.22 -23.20 -7.83
C THR A 224 19.88 -23.74 -9.19
N ASN A 225 19.30 -22.89 -10.04
CA ASN A 225 19.19 -23.21 -11.46
C ASN A 225 20.59 -23.59 -11.95
N ARG A 226 20.87 -24.86 -12.01
CA ARG A 226 21.94 -25.37 -12.85
C ARG A 226 21.35 -25.35 -14.24
N GLU A 227 21.66 -24.31 -14.97
CA GLU A 227 21.58 -24.35 -16.41
C GLU A 227 22.49 -25.52 -16.87
N VAL A 228 21.89 -26.40 -17.62
CA VAL A 228 22.59 -27.36 -18.50
C VAL A 228 22.33 -26.87 -19.90
#